data_3a1f07ae85d07b08abd7e36c498bce32
#
_entry.id   3a1f07ae85d07b08abd7e36c498bce32
#
_cell.length_a   1.000
_cell.length_b   1.000
_cell.length_c   1.000
_cell.angle_alpha   90.00
_cell.angle_beta   90.00
_cell.angle_gamma   90.00
#
_symmetry.space_group_name_H-M   'P 1'
#
loop_
_entity.id
_entity.type
_entity.pdbx_description
1 polymer ?
#
loop_
_entity_poly.entity_id
_entity_poly.type
_entity_poly.pdbx_seq_one_letter_code
_entity_poly.pdbx_strand_id
1 'polypeptide(L)'
;MNYQIGTAGRVVIARFDHGEDVLAGLEEIARREGLRAASFNLVGALRGGRFVAGPETEHLPPVPVWRQLSESHEAVGFGTIFWDGEHPKVHFHGSYGRGDAVRMGCLREASEVFLVLEAVITEITGTTARRELDPASGMVLLKV
;
A
#
# COMPACT_ATOMS: atom_id res chain seq x y z
N MET A 1 23.47 0.29 1.51
CA MET A 1 22.36 -0.22 0.68
C MET A 1 22.28 -1.73 0.88
N ASN A 2 21.10 -2.26 1.19
CA ASN A 2 20.86 -3.70 1.33
C ASN A 2 19.86 -4.13 0.23
N TYR A 3 20.05 -5.32 -0.32
CA TYR A 3 19.15 -5.86 -1.35
C TYR A 3 19.15 -7.38 -1.36
N GLN A 4 18.07 -7.95 -1.91
CA GLN A 4 17.98 -9.36 -2.28
C GLN A 4 17.52 -9.48 -3.73
N ILE A 5 17.86 -10.61 -4.37
CA ILE A 5 17.39 -10.94 -5.72
C ILE A 5 16.22 -11.90 -5.58
N GLY A 6 15.12 -11.58 -6.22
CA GLY A 6 13.94 -12.43 -6.34
C GLY A 6 13.59 -12.68 -7.80
N THR A 7 12.56 -13.47 -8.03
CA THR A 7 12.01 -13.79 -9.35
C THR A 7 10.53 -13.42 -9.39
N ALA A 8 10.05 -12.89 -10.51
CA ALA A 8 8.62 -12.67 -10.70
C ALA A 8 7.88 -14.03 -10.74
N GLY A 9 6.86 -14.15 -9.90
CA GLY A 9 6.00 -15.31 -9.80
C GLY A 9 4.66 -15.11 -10.50
N ARG A 10 3.58 -15.52 -9.83
CA ARG A 10 2.21 -15.39 -10.33
C ARG A 10 1.80 -13.92 -10.48
N VAL A 11 0.88 -13.67 -11.42
CA VAL A 11 0.19 -12.40 -11.53
C VAL A 11 -1.26 -12.60 -11.08
N VAL A 12 -1.72 -11.75 -10.17
CA VAL A 12 -3.11 -11.71 -9.71
C VAL A 12 -3.74 -10.42 -10.22
N ILE A 13 -4.88 -10.53 -10.89
CA ILE A 13 -5.69 -9.40 -11.33
C ILE A 13 -6.89 -9.32 -10.40
N ALA A 14 -7.04 -8.22 -9.70
CA ALA A 14 -8.13 -7.99 -8.77
C ALA A 14 -8.94 -6.77 -9.18
N ARG A 15 -10.24 -6.84 -9.00
CA ARG A 15 -11.18 -5.72 -9.11
C ARG A 15 -11.86 -5.56 -7.76
N PHE A 16 -11.88 -4.33 -7.28
CA PHE A 16 -12.62 -3.92 -6.09
C PHE A 16 -13.85 -3.14 -6.51
N ASP A 17 -14.99 -3.52 -5.98
CA ASP A 17 -16.28 -2.89 -6.25
C ASP A 17 -16.54 -1.73 -5.27
N HIS A 18 -17.55 -0.93 -5.60
CA HIS A 18 -17.95 0.23 -4.80
C HIS A 18 -18.21 -0.14 -3.32
N GLY A 19 -17.56 0.58 -2.41
CA GLY A 19 -17.69 0.38 -0.97
C GLY A 19 -16.70 -0.60 -0.34
N GLU A 20 -15.95 -1.37 -1.14
CA GLU A 20 -14.90 -2.26 -0.61
C GLU A 20 -13.68 -1.47 -0.13
N ASP A 21 -13.00 -2.00 0.88
CA ASP A 21 -11.73 -1.45 1.38
C ASP A 21 -10.54 -2.09 0.66
N VAL A 22 -9.78 -1.28 -0.05
CA VAL A 22 -8.66 -1.73 -0.90
C VAL A 22 -7.53 -2.33 -0.08
N LEU A 23 -7.13 -1.67 1.01
CA LEU A 23 -6.00 -2.16 1.83
C LEU A 23 -6.34 -3.50 2.48
N ALA A 24 -7.53 -3.61 3.07
CA ALA A 24 -8.00 -4.85 3.67
C ALA A 24 -8.16 -5.97 2.63
N GLY A 25 -8.68 -5.66 1.45
CA GLY A 25 -8.82 -6.63 0.36
C GLY A 25 -7.49 -7.12 -0.20
N LEU A 26 -6.49 -6.26 -0.34
CA LEU A 26 -5.13 -6.65 -0.74
C LEU A 26 -4.47 -7.57 0.30
N GLU A 27 -4.65 -7.28 1.59
CA GLU A 27 -4.17 -8.16 2.67
C GLU A 27 -4.88 -9.52 2.66
N GLU A 28 -6.18 -9.54 2.37
CA GLU A 28 -6.96 -10.78 2.27
C GLU A 28 -6.51 -11.62 1.06
N ILE A 29 -6.29 -11.01 -0.11
CA ILE A 29 -5.73 -11.68 -1.29
C ILE A 29 -4.37 -12.29 -0.94
N ALA A 30 -3.50 -11.54 -0.26
CA ALA A 30 -2.19 -12.02 0.13
C ALA A 30 -2.27 -13.24 1.07
N ARG A 31 -3.24 -13.27 2.01
CA ARG A 31 -3.47 -14.43 2.88
C ARG A 31 -3.96 -15.64 2.11
N ARG A 32 -5.03 -15.47 1.31
CA ARG A 32 -5.65 -16.57 0.56
C ARG A 32 -4.71 -17.23 -0.42
N GLU A 33 -3.91 -16.41 -1.11
CA GLU A 33 -2.99 -16.87 -2.14
C GLU A 33 -1.60 -17.21 -1.60
N GLY A 34 -1.32 -16.93 -0.32
CA GLY A 34 -0.02 -17.16 0.30
C GLY A 34 1.08 -16.27 -0.28
N LEU A 35 0.75 -15.05 -0.74
CA LEU A 35 1.72 -14.12 -1.31
C LEU A 35 2.58 -13.53 -0.20
N ARG A 36 3.77 -14.05 0.01
CA ARG A 36 4.69 -13.59 1.08
C ARG A 36 5.40 -12.30 0.71
N ALA A 37 5.65 -12.07 -0.55
CA ALA A 37 6.23 -10.85 -1.10
C ALA A 37 5.57 -10.55 -2.44
N ALA A 38 5.14 -9.32 -2.66
CA ALA A 38 4.55 -8.88 -3.92
C ALA A 38 4.73 -7.37 -4.12
N SER A 39 4.65 -6.94 -5.38
CA SER A 39 4.43 -5.56 -5.77
C SER A 39 3.09 -5.44 -6.49
N PHE A 40 2.49 -4.25 -6.48
CA PHE A 40 1.23 -4.03 -7.19
C PHE A 40 1.07 -2.59 -7.67
N ASN A 41 0.28 -2.45 -8.73
CA ASN A 41 -0.21 -1.16 -9.22
C ASN A 41 -1.71 -1.08 -9.00
N LEU A 42 -2.20 0.13 -8.73
CA LEU A 42 -3.63 0.43 -8.61
C LEU A 42 -4.04 1.51 -9.60
N VAL A 43 -5.25 1.37 -10.15
CA VAL A 43 -5.92 2.40 -10.92
C VAL A 43 -7.42 2.35 -10.66
N GLY A 44 -8.04 3.51 -10.44
CA GLY A 44 -9.48 3.62 -10.18
C GLY A 44 -9.80 4.81 -9.30
N ALA A 45 -10.85 4.73 -8.48
CA ALA A 45 -11.24 5.84 -7.63
C ALA A 45 -11.50 5.42 -6.18
N LEU A 46 -11.15 6.30 -5.25
CA LEU A 46 -11.42 6.18 -3.81
C LEU A 46 -12.39 7.27 -3.37
N ARG A 47 -13.41 6.94 -2.58
CA ARG A 47 -14.34 7.92 -1.99
C ARG A 47 -13.99 8.28 -0.55
N GLY A 48 -13.05 7.59 0.05
CA GLY A 48 -12.55 7.84 1.39
C GLY A 48 -11.15 7.32 1.55
N GLY A 49 -10.42 7.87 2.52
CA GLY A 49 -9.08 7.41 2.85
C GLY A 49 -8.33 8.39 3.72
N ARG A 50 -7.44 7.87 4.57
CA ARG A 50 -6.47 8.68 5.29
C ARG A 50 -5.06 8.31 4.83
N PHE A 51 -4.28 9.30 4.53
CA PHE A 51 -2.91 9.11 4.05
C PHE A 51 -1.94 10.06 4.74
N VAL A 52 -0.68 9.65 4.76
CA VAL A 52 0.43 10.44 5.27
C VAL A 52 1.10 11.16 4.10
N ALA A 53 1.10 12.49 4.15
CA ALA A 53 1.69 13.35 3.13
C ALA A 53 3.14 13.78 3.46
N GLY A 54 3.85 12.96 4.23
CA GLY A 54 5.22 13.20 4.70
C GLY A 54 5.29 13.42 6.21
N PRO A 55 6.48 13.62 6.77
CA PRO A 55 6.67 13.97 8.17
C PRO A 55 6.51 15.48 8.40
N GLU A 56 6.16 15.88 9.62
CA GLU A 56 6.16 17.31 10.02
C GLU A 56 7.56 17.89 10.07
N THR A 57 8.54 17.06 10.48
CA THR A 57 9.96 17.41 10.56
C THR A 57 10.80 16.20 10.17
N GLU A 58 12.11 16.40 9.99
CA GLU A 58 13.07 15.32 9.68
C GLU A 58 13.60 14.58 10.93
N HIS A 59 13.01 14.80 12.11
CA HIS A 59 13.39 14.08 13.33
C HIS A 59 12.84 12.65 13.36
N LEU A 60 13.55 11.77 14.05
CA LEU A 60 13.12 10.39 14.30
C LEU A 60 12.72 10.22 15.79
N PRO A 61 11.64 9.48 16.07
CA PRO A 61 10.65 8.93 15.13
C PRO A 61 9.84 10.02 14.42
N PRO A 62 9.46 9.83 13.14
CA PRO A 62 8.78 10.87 12.37
C PRO A 62 7.34 11.08 12.85
N VAL A 63 6.93 12.32 12.99
CA VAL A 63 5.53 12.70 13.24
C VAL A 63 4.82 12.84 11.88
N PRO A 64 3.78 12.04 11.57
CA PRO A 64 3.15 12.04 10.26
C PRO A 64 2.23 13.23 10.03
N VAL A 65 2.33 13.86 8.87
CA VAL A 65 1.36 14.85 8.39
C VAL A 65 0.16 14.11 7.78
N TRP A 66 -0.90 13.97 8.55
CA TRP A 66 -2.12 13.31 8.11
C TRP A 66 -2.96 14.18 7.17
N ARG A 67 -3.52 13.55 6.15
CA ARG A 67 -4.51 14.13 5.23
C ARG A 67 -5.65 13.14 5.02
N GLN A 68 -6.83 13.68 4.67
CA GLN A 68 -8.02 12.87 4.43
C GLN A 68 -8.57 13.14 3.02
N LEU A 69 -9.06 12.08 2.38
CA LEU A 69 -9.89 12.13 1.20
C LEU A 69 -11.35 12.18 1.69
N SER A 70 -12.00 13.34 1.61
CA SER A 70 -13.37 13.56 2.09
C SER A 70 -14.41 13.37 0.98
N GLU A 71 -13.97 13.24 -0.26
CA GLU A 71 -14.79 13.09 -1.46
C GLU A 71 -14.11 12.10 -2.42
N SER A 72 -14.81 11.72 -3.50
CA SER A 72 -14.25 10.80 -4.49
C SER A 72 -13.09 11.44 -5.26
N HIS A 73 -12.00 10.71 -5.37
CA HIS A 73 -10.77 11.09 -6.07
C HIS A 73 -10.37 9.98 -7.03
N GLU A 74 -9.87 10.33 -8.20
CA GLU A 74 -9.09 9.40 -9.02
C GLU A 74 -7.84 8.99 -8.25
N ALA A 75 -7.49 7.72 -8.34
CA ALA A 75 -6.35 7.15 -7.63
C ALA A 75 -5.49 6.31 -8.56
N VAL A 76 -4.20 6.56 -8.54
CA VAL A 76 -3.18 5.73 -9.20
C VAL A 76 -1.95 5.63 -8.32
N GLY A 77 -1.33 4.48 -8.28
CA GLY A 77 -0.10 4.34 -7.50
C GLY A 77 0.52 2.96 -7.53
N PHE A 78 1.58 2.85 -6.74
CA PHE A 78 2.38 1.64 -6.61
C PHE A 78 2.50 1.25 -5.13
N GLY A 79 2.49 -0.05 -4.87
CA GLY A 79 2.65 -0.58 -3.54
C GLY A 79 3.38 -1.91 -3.48
N THR A 80 3.65 -2.33 -2.25
CA THR A 80 4.26 -3.61 -1.95
C THR A 80 3.50 -4.32 -0.83
N ILE A 81 3.53 -5.64 -0.86
CA ILE A 81 3.04 -6.51 0.20
C ILE A 81 4.22 -7.32 0.72
N PHE A 82 4.53 -7.19 2.00
CA PHE A 82 5.47 -8.04 2.73
C PHE A 82 4.87 -8.35 4.09
N TRP A 83 5.22 -9.48 4.67
CA TRP A 83 4.64 -9.92 5.92
C TRP A 83 5.43 -9.45 7.14
N ASP A 84 4.71 -9.12 8.20
CA ASP A 84 5.18 -8.91 9.56
C ASP A 84 4.71 -10.12 10.38
N GLY A 85 5.60 -11.08 10.62
CA GLY A 85 5.24 -12.37 11.19
C GLY A 85 4.18 -13.09 10.34
N GLU A 86 2.99 -13.29 10.92
CA GLU A 86 1.85 -13.97 10.28
C GLU A 86 0.86 -13.00 9.58
N HIS A 87 1.18 -11.72 9.52
CA HIS A 87 0.28 -10.69 8.98
C HIS A 87 0.84 -10.04 7.72
N PRO A 88 0.14 -10.11 6.58
CA PRO A 88 0.52 -9.30 5.42
C PRO A 88 0.40 -7.81 5.75
N LYS A 89 1.33 -7.02 5.27
CA LYS A 89 1.35 -5.56 5.41
C LYS A 89 1.45 -4.92 4.05
N VAL A 90 0.43 -4.16 3.72
CA VAL A 90 0.39 -3.34 2.51
C VAL A 90 1.12 -2.02 2.78
N HIS A 91 1.97 -1.62 1.84
CA HIS A 91 2.59 -0.31 1.79
C HIS A 91 2.33 0.30 0.42
N PHE A 92 1.49 1.32 0.36
CA PHE A 92 1.02 1.91 -0.88
C PHE A 92 1.20 3.42 -0.89
N HIS A 93 1.86 3.92 -1.92
CA HIS A 93 1.93 5.34 -2.24
C HIS A 93 1.10 5.62 -3.49
N GLY A 94 0.14 6.53 -3.36
CA GLY A 94 -0.77 6.92 -4.44
C GLY A 94 -0.81 8.41 -4.66
N SER A 95 -1.17 8.77 -5.89
CA SER A 95 -1.64 10.10 -6.26
C SER A 95 -3.16 10.09 -6.28
N TYR A 96 -3.77 11.11 -5.69
CA TYR A 96 -5.21 11.25 -5.53
C TYR A 96 -5.64 12.57 -6.16
N GLY A 97 -6.31 12.49 -7.30
CA GLY A 97 -6.71 13.63 -8.11
C GLY A 97 -8.21 13.95 -8.02
N ARG A 98 -8.57 15.23 -7.89
CA ARG A 98 -9.93 15.71 -8.02
C ARG A 98 -9.95 17.11 -8.64
N GLY A 99 -10.63 17.27 -9.78
CA GLY A 99 -10.55 18.49 -10.57
C GLY A 99 -9.09 18.80 -10.92
N ASP A 100 -8.64 20.01 -10.64
CA ASP A 100 -7.28 20.47 -10.95
C ASP A 100 -6.29 20.23 -9.80
N ALA A 101 -6.73 19.61 -8.69
CA ALA A 101 -5.90 19.36 -7.51
C ALA A 101 -5.45 17.92 -7.45
N VAL A 102 -4.15 17.71 -7.21
CA VAL A 102 -3.56 16.38 -6.96
C VAL A 102 -2.86 16.39 -5.62
N ARG A 103 -3.10 15.34 -4.84
CA ARG A 103 -2.40 15.07 -3.59
C ARG A 103 -1.67 13.74 -3.72
N MET A 104 -0.57 13.58 -3.00
CA MET A 104 0.20 12.33 -2.99
C MET A 104 0.56 11.95 -1.56
N GLY A 105 0.60 10.66 -1.27
CA GLY A 105 1.06 10.16 0.02
C GLY A 105 0.84 8.67 0.23
N CYS A 106 1.26 8.23 1.42
CA CYS A 106 1.12 6.86 1.86
C CYS A 106 -0.28 6.61 2.42
N LEU A 107 -1.11 5.84 1.71
CA LEU A 107 -2.45 5.44 2.19
C LEU A 107 -2.31 4.52 3.40
N ARG A 108 -3.10 4.80 4.45
CA ARG A 108 -2.98 4.09 5.72
C ARG A 108 -4.29 3.52 6.24
N GLU A 109 -5.39 4.21 6.05
CA GLU A 109 -6.67 3.88 6.66
C GLU A 109 -7.83 4.22 5.75
N ALA A 110 -8.94 3.48 5.89
CA ALA A 110 -10.23 3.76 5.28
C ALA A 110 -10.14 3.96 3.76
N SER A 111 -9.64 2.97 3.05
CA SER A 111 -9.41 3.01 1.60
C SER A 111 -10.64 2.56 0.80
N GLU A 112 -11.78 3.24 1.00
CA GLU A 112 -13.05 2.84 0.40
C GLU A 112 -13.12 3.20 -1.09
N VAL A 113 -13.48 2.22 -1.91
CA VAL A 113 -13.60 2.36 -3.38
C VAL A 113 -14.83 3.17 -3.78
N PHE A 114 -14.66 4.08 -4.75
CA PHE A 114 -15.74 4.68 -5.50
C PHE A 114 -15.85 4.05 -6.88
N LEU A 115 -17.02 3.50 -7.20
CA LEU A 115 -17.34 2.82 -8.44
C LEU A 115 -16.52 1.55 -8.66
N VAL A 116 -15.25 1.67 -9.00
CA VAL A 116 -14.34 0.55 -9.27
C VAL A 116 -12.88 0.96 -9.04
N LEU A 117 -12.09 -0.03 -8.61
CA LEU A 117 -10.64 0.08 -8.56
C LEU A 117 -10.03 -1.25 -8.99
N GLU A 118 -9.01 -1.20 -9.82
CA GLU A 118 -8.32 -2.36 -10.36
C GLU A 118 -6.91 -2.46 -9.77
N ALA A 119 -6.48 -3.68 -9.47
CA ALA A 119 -5.13 -3.97 -9.01
C ALA A 119 -4.49 -5.07 -9.85
N VAL A 120 -3.25 -4.83 -10.27
CA VAL A 120 -2.39 -5.87 -10.83
C VAL A 120 -1.26 -6.13 -9.85
N ILE A 121 -1.24 -7.34 -9.31
CA ILE A 121 -0.33 -7.79 -8.26
C ILE A 121 0.64 -8.79 -8.85
N THR A 122 1.94 -8.54 -8.72
CA THR A 122 3.00 -9.47 -9.15
C THR A 122 3.68 -10.07 -7.91
N GLU A 123 3.58 -11.38 -7.77
CA GLU A 123 4.28 -12.14 -6.74
C GLU A 123 5.81 -12.04 -6.92
N ILE A 124 6.53 -11.95 -5.82
CA ILE A 124 8.01 -12.00 -5.80
C ILE A 124 8.41 -13.25 -5.02
N THR A 125 9.07 -14.18 -5.69
CA THR A 125 9.57 -15.44 -5.11
C THR A 125 11.08 -15.41 -4.91
N GLY A 126 11.63 -16.37 -4.14
CA GLY A 126 13.08 -16.50 -3.93
C GLY A 126 13.67 -15.40 -3.02
N THR A 127 12.83 -14.74 -2.22
CA THR A 127 13.26 -13.72 -1.24
C THR A 127 12.78 -14.09 0.17
N THR A 128 13.54 -13.65 1.17
CA THR A 128 13.17 -13.71 2.60
C THR A 128 12.82 -12.32 3.15
N ALA A 129 12.69 -11.34 2.28
CA ALA A 129 12.35 -9.97 2.65
C ALA A 129 11.00 -9.92 3.40
N ARG A 130 10.95 -9.16 4.49
CA ARG A 130 9.79 -9.06 5.36
C ARG A 130 9.70 -7.71 6.05
N ARG A 131 8.61 -7.44 6.74
CA ARG A 131 8.47 -6.27 7.60
C ARG A 131 8.96 -6.59 9.00
N GLU A 132 9.75 -5.69 9.58
CA GLU A 132 10.21 -5.76 10.97
C GLU A 132 10.22 -4.37 11.60
N LEU A 133 10.00 -4.32 12.92
CA LEU A 133 10.16 -3.09 13.68
C LEU A 133 11.63 -2.64 13.65
N ASP A 134 11.84 -1.43 13.17
CA ASP A 134 13.14 -0.76 13.25
C ASP A 134 13.21 0.07 14.54
N PRO A 135 14.08 -0.30 15.50
CA PRO A 135 14.15 0.37 16.79
C PRO A 135 14.59 1.85 16.70
N ALA A 136 15.33 2.21 15.67
CA ALA A 136 15.84 3.58 15.52
C ALA A 136 14.76 4.56 15.08
N SER A 137 13.86 4.12 14.18
CA SER A 137 12.75 4.95 13.69
C SER A 137 11.42 4.70 14.40
N GLY A 138 11.31 3.58 15.15
CA GLY A 138 10.04 3.13 15.73
C GLY A 138 9.00 2.66 14.69
N MET A 139 9.42 2.48 13.44
CA MET A 139 8.54 2.10 12.33
C MET A 139 8.76 0.65 11.91
N VAL A 140 7.72 0.03 11.36
CA VAL A 140 7.81 -1.29 10.72
C VAL A 140 8.31 -1.09 9.28
N LEU A 141 9.58 -1.40 9.05
CA LEU A 141 10.27 -1.19 7.78
C LEU A 141 10.51 -2.51 7.04
N LEU A 142 10.82 -2.40 5.74
CA LEU A 142 11.26 -3.54 4.94
C LEU A 142 12.67 -3.93 5.36
N LYS A 143 12.85 -5.20 5.71
CA LYS A 143 14.13 -5.85 5.95
C LYS A 143 14.42 -6.85 4.83
N VAL A 144 15.57 -6.72 4.23
CA VAL A 144 16.12 -7.61 3.22
C VAL A 144 17.37 -8.29 3.72
#